data_9db4c84f2b6fd119a42e6bd84fed509f
#
_entry.id   9db4c84f2b6fd119a42e6bd84fed509f
#
_cell.length_a   1.000
_cell.length_b   1.000
_cell.length_c   1.000
_cell.angle_alpha   90.00
_cell.angle_beta   90.00
_cell.angle_gamma   90.00
#
_symmetry.space_group_name_H-M   'P 1'
#
loop_
_entity.id
_entity.type
_entity.pdbx_description
1 polymer ?
#
loop_
_entity_poly.entity_id
_entity_poly.type
_entity_poly.pdbx_seq_one_letter_code
_entity_poly.pdbx_strand_id
1 'polypeptide(L)'
;MHSFTSCLVHCVWSTKNREPWLTLDLRERLWPYLGGIAKQNQIRTLAIGGASDHVHVLLSLPATLSVAKAIQLLKGNSSKWIRETFPKMRPFAWQEGYGAFSVGLSGVDATMAYIRNQADHHRTRSFRDEFVAMLKKHGFTYEESMLA
;
A
#
# COMPACT_ATOMS: atom_id res chain seq x y z
N MET A 1 14.46 -25.53 -18.95
CA MET A 1 14.66 -24.09 -18.67
C MET A 1 13.92 -23.72 -17.41
N HIS A 2 14.58 -22.96 -16.54
CA HIS A 2 13.90 -22.40 -15.37
C HIS A 2 13.00 -21.24 -15.79
N SER A 3 11.97 -20.95 -14.98
CA SER A 3 11.11 -19.81 -15.21
C SER A 3 11.71 -18.56 -14.58
N PHE A 4 11.63 -17.45 -15.30
CA PHE A 4 12.09 -16.14 -14.83
C PHE A 4 10.92 -15.18 -14.93
N THR A 5 10.54 -14.57 -13.81
CA THR A 5 9.41 -13.64 -13.76
C THR A 5 9.81 -12.34 -13.09
N SER A 6 9.27 -11.23 -13.59
CA SER A 6 9.41 -9.92 -12.97
C SER A 6 8.02 -9.31 -12.87
N CYS A 7 7.50 -9.26 -11.65
CA CYS A 7 6.17 -8.76 -11.40
C CYS A 7 6.21 -7.75 -10.26
N LEU A 8 6.57 -6.51 -10.61
CA LEU A 8 6.70 -5.41 -9.67
C LEU A 8 5.42 -4.59 -9.69
N VAL A 9 4.82 -4.39 -8.53
CA VAL A 9 3.52 -3.72 -8.40
C VAL A 9 3.59 -2.69 -7.28
N HIS A 10 3.22 -1.46 -7.61
CA HIS A 10 3.02 -0.38 -6.64
C HIS A 10 1.57 -0.42 -6.18
N CYS A 11 1.35 -0.81 -4.95
CA CYS A 11 0.02 -0.93 -4.36
C CYS A 11 -0.22 0.20 -3.38
N VAL A 12 -1.46 0.69 -3.34
CA VAL A 12 -1.85 1.78 -2.46
C VAL A 12 -3.27 1.57 -1.96
N TRP A 13 -3.49 1.83 -0.68
CA TRP A 13 -4.83 1.84 -0.08
C TRP A 13 -4.88 2.78 1.11
N SER A 14 -6.08 3.25 1.44
CA SER A 14 -6.28 4.14 2.58
C SER A 14 -6.96 3.43 3.75
N THR A 15 -6.99 4.10 4.88
CA THR A 15 -7.89 3.76 5.98
C THR A 15 -9.34 3.99 5.56
N LYS A 16 -10.27 3.31 6.23
CA LYS A 16 -11.71 3.52 6.01
C LYS A 16 -12.06 4.99 6.25
N ASN A 17 -12.77 5.59 5.29
CA ASN A 17 -13.16 7.00 5.29
C ASN A 17 -11.96 7.97 5.37
N ARG A 18 -10.74 7.49 5.08
CA ARG A 18 -9.50 8.27 5.18
C ARG A 18 -9.27 8.88 6.56
N GLU A 19 -9.76 8.20 7.61
CA GLU A 19 -9.50 8.60 8.98
C GLU A 19 -8.01 8.52 9.32
N PRO A 20 -7.45 9.49 10.05
CA PRO A 20 -6.02 9.54 10.33
C PRO A 20 -5.60 8.60 11.47
N TRP A 21 -5.87 7.30 11.32
CA TRP A 21 -5.56 6.28 12.30
C TRP A 21 -4.06 6.00 12.46
N LEU A 22 -3.28 6.23 11.40
CA LEU A 22 -1.88 5.82 11.35
C LEU A 22 -0.98 6.89 11.96
N THR A 23 -0.88 6.89 13.27
CA THR A 23 0.05 7.77 14.00
C THR A 23 1.51 7.42 13.68
N LEU A 24 2.43 8.31 14.00
CA LEU A 24 3.86 8.05 13.80
C LEU A 24 4.31 6.77 14.51
N ASP A 25 3.90 6.59 15.76
CA ASP A 25 4.25 5.39 16.54
C ASP A 25 3.70 4.13 15.89
N LEU A 26 2.46 4.15 15.43
CA LEU A 26 1.86 3.00 14.75
C LEU A 26 2.61 2.70 13.45
N ARG A 27 2.91 3.72 12.65
CA ARG A 27 3.61 3.53 11.37
C ARG A 27 4.97 2.87 11.54
N GLU A 28 5.73 3.26 12.56
CA GLU A 28 7.05 2.68 12.85
C GLU A 28 6.98 1.17 13.13
N ARG A 29 5.87 0.69 13.67
CA ARG A 29 5.62 -0.71 13.93
C ARG A 29 4.91 -1.41 12.77
N LEU A 30 4.04 -0.71 12.08
CA LEU A 30 3.23 -1.26 10.99
C LEU A 30 4.07 -1.60 9.76
N TRP A 31 5.00 -0.70 9.36
CA TRP A 31 5.80 -0.96 8.17
C TRP A 31 6.60 -2.27 8.28
N PRO A 32 7.36 -2.52 9.36
CA PRO A 32 8.02 -3.81 9.54
C PRO A 32 7.05 -5.00 9.61
N TYR A 33 5.86 -4.80 10.19
CA TYR A 33 4.87 -5.87 10.29
C TYR A 33 4.34 -6.26 8.90
N LEU A 34 4.04 -5.30 8.06
CA LEU A 34 3.64 -5.55 6.67
C LEU A 34 4.75 -6.30 5.92
N GLY A 35 5.99 -5.87 6.07
CA GLY A 35 7.13 -6.57 5.49
C GLY A 35 7.25 -8.02 5.96
N GLY A 36 6.94 -8.28 7.22
CA GLY A 36 6.93 -9.64 7.79
C GLY A 36 5.84 -10.51 7.19
N ILE A 37 4.62 -9.98 7.03
CA ILE A 37 3.52 -10.70 6.36
C ILE A 37 3.93 -11.06 4.93
N ALA A 38 4.48 -10.10 4.21
CA ALA A 38 4.94 -10.30 2.84
C ALA A 38 5.96 -11.44 2.77
N LYS A 39 6.97 -11.39 3.62
CA LYS A 39 8.05 -12.39 3.65
C LYS A 39 7.51 -13.79 3.91
N GLN A 40 6.53 -13.94 4.80
CA GLN A 40 5.90 -15.23 5.09
C GLN A 40 5.17 -15.81 3.87
N ASN A 41 4.81 -14.99 2.91
CA ASN A 41 4.09 -15.37 1.71
C ASN A 41 4.93 -15.27 0.43
N GLN A 42 6.25 -15.30 0.58
CA GLN A 42 7.22 -15.23 -0.52
C GLN A 42 7.10 -13.97 -1.37
N ILE A 43 6.59 -12.89 -0.78
CA ILE A 43 6.52 -11.58 -1.40
C ILE A 43 7.73 -10.77 -0.94
N ARG A 44 8.46 -10.18 -1.86
CA ARG A 44 9.56 -9.27 -1.53
C ARG A 44 9.03 -7.84 -1.51
N THR A 45 9.30 -7.12 -0.44
CA THR A 45 8.98 -5.69 -0.34
C THR A 45 10.22 -4.86 -0.67
N LEU A 46 10.08 -3.95 -1.64
CA LEU A 46 11.17 -3.06 -2.03
C LEU A 46 11.06 -1.72 -1.30
N ALA A 47 9.86 -1.27 -1.01
CA ALA A 47 9.62 -0.08 -0.23
C ALA A 47 8.24 -0.13 0.40
N ILE A 48 8.12 0.44 1.61
CA ILE A 48 6.86 0.65 2.31
C ILE A 48 6.89 2.06 2.87
N GLY A 49 5.81 2.79 2.72
CA GLY A 49 5.66 4.12 3.27
C GLY A 49 4.22 4.57 3.26
N GLY A 50 3.98 5.77 3.66
CA GLY A 50 2.63 6.32 3.70
C GLY A 50 2.53 7.54 4.59
N ALA A 51 1.32 7.85 4.98
CA ALA A 51 1.03 8.97 5.85
C ALA A 51 -0.02 8.53 6.91
N SER A 52 -0.73 9.49 7.50
CA SER A 52 -1.67 9.18 8.57
C SER A 52 -2.90 8.40 8.12
N ASP A 53 -3.21 8.39 6.84
CA ASP A 53 -4.46 7.83 6.31
C ASP A 53 -4.28 6.84 5.16
N HIS A 54 -3.06 6.51 4.77
CA HIS A 54 -2.83 5.60 3.64
C HIS A 54 -1.44 4.97 3.66
N VAL A 55 -1.30 3.91 2.85
CA VAL A 55 -0.09 3.10 2.71
C VAL A 55 0.26 2.95 1.23
N HIS A 56 1.54 3.04 0.93
CA HIS A 56 2.12 2.63 -0.35
C HIS A 56 3.10 1.48 -0.13
N VAL A 57 3.01 0.45 -0.95
CA VAL A 57 3.99 -0.64 -0.95
C VAL A 57 4.43 -0.95 -2.37
N LEU A 58 5.73 -1.16 -2.55
CA LEU A 58 6.27 -1.69 -3.80
C LEU A 58 6.65 -3.14 -3.57
N LEU A 59 5.94 -4.03 -4.27
CA LEU A 59 6.05 -5.47 -4.09
C LEU A 59 6.64 -6.14 -5.32
N SER A 60 7.47 -7.17 -5.09
CA SER A 60 7.85 -8.13 -6.11
C SER A 60 7.08 -9.42 -5.81
N LEU A 61 6.13 -9.77 -6.67
CA LEU A 61 5.24 -10.90 -6.47
C LEU A 61 5.82 -12.19 -7.06
N PRO A 62 5.67 -13.33 -6.35
CA PRO A 62 5.98 -14.62 -6.95
C PRO A 62 4.94 -14.94 -8.05
N ALA A 63 5.31 -15.76 -9.02
CA ALA A 63 4.44 -16.12 -10.14
C ALA A 63 3.14 -16.83 -9.71
N THR A 64 3.13 -17.40 -8.51
CA THR A 64 2.02 -18.21 -7.97
C THR A 64 0.99 -17.38 -7.20
N LEU A 65 1.19 -16.07 -7.03
CA LEU A 65 0.34 -15.24 -6.19
C LEU A 65 -0.25 -14.08 -6.99
N SER A 66 -1.57 -13.93 -6.94
CA SER A 66 -2.24 -12.80 -7.58
C SER A 66 -2.05 -11.52 -6.79
N VAL A 67 -2.19 -10.38 -7.48
CA VAL A 67 -2.21 -9.05 -6.83
C VAL A 67 -3.29 -8.99 -5.77
N ALA A 68 -4.51 -9.42 -6.10
CA ALA A 68 -5.64 -9.39 -5.17
C ALA A 68 -5.36 -10.19 -3.90
N LYS A 69 -4.78 -11.39 -4.04
CA LYS A 69 -4.46 -12.22 -2.89
C LYS A 69 -3.35 -11.63 -2.03
N ALA A 70 -2.32 -11.06 -2.65
CA ALA A 70 -1.23 -10.39 -1.94
C ALA A 70 -1.78 -9.24 -1.08
N ILE A 71 -2.62 -8.39 -1.65
CA ILE A 71 -3.20 -7.26 -0.93
C ILE A 71 -4.15 -7.75 0.17
N GLN A 72 -4.95 -8.78 -0.09
CA GLN A 72 -5.81 -9.39 0.93
C GLN A 72 -5.01 -9.85 2.14
N LEU A 73 -3.88 -10.52 1.92
CA LEU A 73 -3.01 -10.97 3.01
C LEU A 73 -2.45 -9.81 3.82
N LEU A 74 -1.96 -8.78 3.13
CA LEU A 74 -1.39 -7.60 3.81
C LEU A 74 -2.46 -6.84 4.60
N LYS A 75 -3.59 -6.54 3.99
CA LYS A 75 -4.67 -5.78 4.63
C LYS A 75 -5.32 -6.57 5.77
N GLY A 76 -5.69 -7.81 5.52
CA GLY A 76 -6.39 -8.64 6.51
C GLY A 76 -5.56 -8.90 7.75
N ASN A 77 -4.33 -9.34 7.57
CA ASN A 77 -3.44 -9.63 8.70
C ASN A 77 -3.04 -8.37 9.47
N SER A 78 -2.78 -7.28 8.77
CA SER A 78 -2.40 -6.03 9.43
C SER A 78 -3.55 -5.38 10.21
N SER A 79 -4.77 -5.37 9.67
CA SER A 79 -5.92 -4.82 10.40
C SER A 79 -6.23 -5.60 11.66
N LYS A 80 -6.17 -6.93 11.60
CA LYS A 80 -6.33 -7.80 12.76
C LYS A 80 -5.27 -7.49 13.82
N TRP A 81 -4.01 -7.41 13.42
CA TRP A 81 -2.91 -7.11 14.33
C TRP A 81 -3.07 -5.73 14.98
N ILE A 82 -3.46 -4.71 14.23
CA ILE A 82 -3.68 -3.36 14.76
C ILE A 82 -4.78 -3.39 15.84
N ARG A 83 -5.91 -4.02 15.55
CA ARG A 83 -7.04 -4.09 16.50
C ARG A 83 -6.69 -4.86 17.77
N GLU A 84 -5.90 -5.94 17.65
CA GLU A 84 -5.52 -6.77 18.79
C GLU A 84 -4.41 -6.16 19.63
N THR A 85 -3.49 -5.41 19.00
CA THR A 85 -2.30 -4.87 19.65
C THR A 85 -2.53 -3.50 20.29
N PHE A 86 -3.38 -2.69 19.68
CA PHE A 86 -3.64 -1.31 20.12
C PHE A 86 -5.08 -1.16 20.59
N PRO A 87 -5.33 -1.15 21.92
CA PRO A 87 -6.71 -1.13 22.44
C PRO A 87 -7.57 0.03 21.96
N LYS A 88 -6.96 1.19 21.73
CA LYS A 88 -7.66 2.38 21.24
C LYS A 88 -8.03 2.28 19.76
N MET A 89 -7.51 1.27 19.06
CA MET A 89 -7.72 1.09 17.62
C MET A 89 -8.62 -0.09 17.29
N ARG A 90 -9.45 -0.53 18.22
CA ARG A 90 -10.44 -1.59 17.98
C ARG A 90 -11.36 -1.31 16.79
N PRO A 91 -11.80 -0.06 16.56
CA PRO A 91 -12.64 0.23 15.40
C PRO A 91 -11.86 0.43 14.10
N PHE A 92 -10.53 0.23 14.09
CA PHE A 92 -9.71 0.40 12.91
C PHE A 92 -10.18 -0.50 11.76
N ALA A 93 -10.19 0.05 10.56
CA ALA A 93 -10.41 -0.70 9.33
C ALA A 93 -9.70 -0.02 8.16
N TRP A 94 -9.23 -0.84 7.21
CA TRP A 94 -8.83 -0.36 5.90
C TRP A 94 -10.07 -0.09 5.04
N GLN A 95 -9.95 0.80 4.04
CA GLN A 95 -10.99 0.95 3.02
C GLN A 95 -11.20 -0.36 2.27
N GLU A 96 -12.33 -0.52 1.63
CA GLU A 96 -12.49 -1.55 0.60
C GLU A 96 -11.76 -1.08 -0.67
N GLY A 97 -11.17 -2.04 -1.37
CA GLY A 97 -10.46 -1.73 -2.59
C GLY A 97 -9.03 -1.25 -2.39
N TYR A 98 -8.37 -0.97 -3.49
CA TYR A 98 -6.96 -0.59 -3.55
C TYR A 98 -6.62 -0.10 -4.95
N GLY A 99 -5.49 0.58 -5.08
CA GLY A 99 -4.83 0.78 -6.36
C GLY A 99 -3.65 -0.16 -6.50
N ALA A 100 -3.42 -0.66 -7.71
CA ALA A 100 -2.26 -1.49 -8.01
C ALA A 100 -1.78 -1.16 -9.43
N PHE A 101 -0.53 -0.75 -9.54
CA PHE A 101 0.04 -0.24 -10.78
C PHE A 101 1.36 -0.95 -11.07
N SER A 102 1.53 -1.44 -12.29
CA SER A 102 2.77 -2.10 -12.69
C SER A 102 3.94 -1.13 -12.71
N VAL A 103 5.12 -1.62 -12.37
CA VAL A 103 6.36 -0.84 -12.36
C VAL A 103 7.40 -1.60 -13.17
N GLY A 104 7.98 -0.94 -14.17
CA GLY A 104 9.11 -1.49 -14.90
C GLY A 104 10.41 -1.31 -14.11
N LEU A 105 11.44 -2.09 -14.46
CA LEU A 105 12.73 -2.02 -13.77
C LEU A 105 13.31 -0.61 -13.76
N SER A 106 13.17 0.14 -14.85
CA SER A 106 13.68 1.51 -14.95
C SER A 106 12.97 2.49 -14.02
N GLY A 107 11.77 2.15 -13.54
CA GLY A 107 10.98 2.98 -12.63
C GLY A 107 11.14 2.66 -11.16
N VAL A 108 11.88 1.61 -10.80
CA VAL A 108 11.96 1.12 -9.42
C VAL A 108 12.54 2.18 -8.47
N ASP A 109 13.69 2.75 -8.80
CA ASP A 109 14.35 3.71 -7.91
C ASP A 109 13.49 4.95 -7.66
N ALA A 110 12.87 5.48 -8.71
CA ALA A 110 11.97 6.63 -8.57
C ALA A 110 10.74 6.30 -7.74
N THR A 111 10.16 5.10 -7.92
CA THR A 111 9.01 4.65 -7.14
C THR A 111 9.37 4.45 -5.67
N MET A 112 10.53 3.86 -5.38
CA MET A 112 11.01 3.68 -4.01
C MET A 112 11.19 5.02 -3.31
N ALA A 113 11.83 5.98 -3.99
CA ALA A 113 12.02 7.33 -3.44
C ALA A 113 10.68 8.02 -3.18
N TYR A 114 9.75 7.91 -4.11
CA TYR A 114 8.39 8.45 -3.97
C TYR A 114 7.69 7.88 -2.74
N ILE A 115 7.76 6.56 -2.53
CA ILE A 115 7.13 5.90 -1.39
C ILE A 115 7.76 6.34 -0.07
N ARG A 116 9.09 6.47 -0.03
CA ARG A 116 9.80 6.89 1.18
C ARG A 116 9.53 8.33 1.57
N ASN A 117 9.20 9.19 0.60
CA ASN A 117 8.98 10.62 0.83
C ASN A 117 7.50 10.99 0.97
N GLN A 118 6.64 10.03 1.31
CA GLN A 118 5.19 10.25 1.40
C GLN A 118 4.81 11.36 2.39
N ALA A 119 5.47 11.46 3.54
CA ALA A 119 5.17 12.49 4.53
C ALA A 119 5.37 13.91 3.95
N ASP A 120 6.40 14.11 3.13
CA ASP A 120 6.66 15.40 2.49
C ASP A 120 5.63 15.70 1.39
N HIS A 121 5.24 14.70 0.60
CA HIS A 121 4.21 14.88 -0.43
C HIS A 121 2.87 15.31 0.17
N HIS A 122 2.51 14.80 1.35
CA HIS A 122 1.22 15.06 1.96
C HIS A 122 1.16 16.32 2.84
N ARG A 123 2.21 17.11 2.87
CA ARG A 123 2.15 18.48 3.43
C ARG A 123 1.30 19.41 2.58
N THR A 124 1.28 19.18 1.27
CA THR A 124 0.67 20.07 0.29
C THR A 124 -0.41 19.40 -0.56
N ARG A 125 -0.65 18.12 -0.36
CA ARG A 125 -1.49 17.32 -1.25
C ARG A 125 -2.22 16.22 -0.49
N SER A 126 -3.54 16.14 -0.68
CA SER A 126 -4.36 15.09 -0.06
C SER A 126 -4.11 13.72 -0.73
N PHE A 127 -4.45 12.66 -0.02
CA PHE A 127 -4.42 11.31 -0.58
C PHE A 127 -5.34 11.20 -1.81
N ARG A 128 -6.54 11.81 -1.73
CA ARG A 128 -7.47 11.80 -2.87
C ARG A 128 -6.84 12.40 -4.12
N ASP A 129 -6.23 13.55 -4.00
CA ASP A 129 -5.60 14.22 -5.14
C ASP A 129 -4.43 13.42 -5.69
N GLU A 130 -3.64 12.81 -4.82
CA GLU A 130 -2.56 11.91 -5.21
C GLU A 130 -3.10 10.70 -5.97
N PHE A 131 -4.15 10.05 -5.44
CA PHE A 131 -4.71 8.86 -6.05
C PHE A 131 -5.31 9.16 -7.41
N VAL A 132 -6.03 10.27 -7.55
CA VAL A 132 -6.57 10.72 -8.84
C VAL A 132 -5.44 10.94 -9.85
N ALA A 133 -4.34 11.55 -9.45
CA ALA A 133 -3.20 11.74 -10.33
C ALA A 133 -2.58 10.41 -10.79
N MET A 134 -2.52 9.42 -9.90
CA MET A 134 -2.04 8.08 -10.24
C MET A 134 -2.97 7.38 -11.24
N LEU A 135 -4.28 7.49 -11.03
CA LEU A 135 -5.26 6.93 -11.96
C LEU A 135 -5.12 7.53 -13.36
N LYS A 136 -5.01 8.84 -13.45
CA LYS A 136 -4.81 9.54 -14.72
C LYS A 136 -3.52 9.14 -15.42
N LYS A 137 -2.43 9.05 -14.66
CA LYS A 137 -1.12 8.66 -15.17
C LYS A 137 -1.18 7.26 -15.81
N HIS A 138 -1.96 6.36 -15.25
CA HIS A 138 -2.07 4.97 -15.73
C HIS A 138 -3.28 4.76 -16.67
N GLY A 139 -3.92 5.83 -17.13
CA GLY A 139 -4.96 5.76 -18.14
C GLY A 139 -6.32 5.26 -17.65
N PHE A 140 -6.59 5.31 -16.35
CA PHE A 140 -7.88 4.91 -15.80
C PHE A 140 -8.92 6.01 -15.96
N THR A 141 -10.14 5.61 -16.28
CA THR A 141 -11.34 6.44 -16.12
C THR A 141 -12.03 6.04 -14.82
N TYR A 142 -12.65 6.99 -14.14
CA TYR A 142 -13.30 6.73 -12.87
C TYR A 142 -14.49 7.66 -12.67
N GLU A 143 -15.42 7.23 -11.81
CA GLU A 143 -16.51 8.05 -11.30
C GLU A 143 -16.22 8.41 -9.85
N GLU A 144 -16.72 9.57 -9.38
CA GLU A 144 -16.49 10.03 -8.01
C GLU A 144 -16.91 9.01 -6.95
N SER A 145 -17.98 8.27 -7.20
CA SER A 145 -18.45 7.22 -6.29
C SER A 145 -17.43 6.09 -6.07
N MET A 146 -16.53 5.88 -7.01
CA MET A 146 -15.49 4.85 -6.91
C MET A 146 -14.38 5.23 -5.93
N LEU A 147 -14.28 6.51 -5.57
CA LEU A 147 -13.22 7.04 -4.72
C LEU A 147 -13.67 7.26 -3.26
N ALA A 148 -14.89 6.92 -2.96
CA ALA A 148 -15.45 7.12 -1.62
C ALA A 148 -14.92 6.11 -0.60
#